data_f085913d069939bdf065cb5f907500ee
#
_entry.id   f085913d069939bdf065cb5f907500ee
#
_cell.length_a   1.000
_cell.length_b   1.000
_cell.length_c   1.000
_cell.angle_alpha   90.00
_cell.angle_beta   90.00
_cell.angle_gamma   90.00
#
_symmetry.space_group_name_H-M   'P 1'
#
loop_
_entity.id
_entity.type
_entity.pdbx_description
1 polymer ?
#
loop_
_entity_poly.entity_id
_entity_poly.type
_entity_poly.pdbx_seq_one_letter_code
_entity_poly.pdbx_strand_id
1 'polypeptide(L)'
;MSKVKASSFDGPDESGHFGPYGGTFVGETLIAAVEELDAVYSELSKDPEFWAKFDSDLKSYVGRPSPLYLAKRLTAHCGGAKIYLKREDLNHTGAHKVNNTIGQALLAKHMGKSRIIAETGAGQHGVASATVAARLGMECHVYMGAEDIVRQAPNVYRMKLLGANVISVDSGSRTLKDALNEALRDWASNVDNTYYIIGTVAGPHPYPKLVRDFQSVIGREARTQALDEFNKLPDALVACVGGGSNAIGLFYPFLKDDEVKMYGVEAGGQGIESGRHAAPLNDGVPGVLHGNRTYLMVDDNGQIKETHSVSAGLDYPGVGPEHSWLKDVKRVNYVSATDDEAMEAFHLLTRLEGIIPALESSHAVAYGMRLAKKMGASKKMVINLSGRGDKDIETVAKIEGITL
;
A
#
# COMPACT_ATOMS: atom_id res chain seq x y z
N MET A 1 -1.70 21.10 -23.77
CA MET A 1 -0.94 20.21 -22.89
C MET A 1 -0.32 19.10 -23.74
N SER A 2 1.02 18.97 -23.76
CA SER A 2 1.67 17.89 -24.48
C SER A 2 1.30 16.56 -23.82
N LYS A 3 0.87 15.54 -24.59
CA LYS A 3 0.68 14.19 -24.08
C LYS A 3 1.99 13.72 -23.47
N VAL A 4 1.97 13.27 -22.21
CA VAL A 4 3.10 12.61 -21.56
C VAL A 4 3.51 11.42 -22.41
N LYS A 5 4.80 11.30 -22.75
CA LYS A 5 5.28 10.19 -23.57
C LYS A 5 5.14 8.87 -22.81
N ALA A 6 4.73 7.81 -23.50
CA ALA A 6 4.59 6.47 -22.90
C ALA A 6 5.89 5.98 -22.21
N SER A 7 7.07 6.39 -22.69
CA SER A 7 8.37 6.12 -22.06
C SER A 7 8.55 6.73 -20.66
N SER A 8 7.78 7.77 -20.30
CA SER A 8 7.84 8.37 -18.96
C SER A 8 7.21 7.49 -17.86
N PHE A 9 6.49 6.42 -18.22
CA PHE A 9 5.93 5.46 -17.26
C PHE A 9 6.87 4.28 -16.94
N ASP A 10 8.10 4.27 -17.44
CA ASP A 10 9.03 3.14 -17.22
C ASP A 10 9.68 3.17 -15.82
N GLY A 11 9.69 4.31 -15.14
CA GLY A 11 10.23 4.43 -13.79
C GLY A 11 10.71 5.86 -13.48
N PRO A 12 11.36 6.01 -12.33
CA PRO A 12 12.01 7.27 -12.00
C PRO A 12 13.24 7.52 -12.90
N ASP A 13 13.70 8.76 -12.94
CA ASP A 13 14.99 9.09 -13.54
C ASP A 13 16.17 8.54 -12.70
N GLU A 14 17.42 8.79 -13.17
CA GLU A 14 18.64 8.32 -12.51
C GLU A 14 18.83 8.90 -11.09
N SER A 15 18.16 10.00 -10.77
CA SER A 15 18.15 10.61 -9.44
C SER A 15 16.99 10.18 -8.57
N GLY A 16 16.19 9.20 -9.02
CA GLY A 16 15.05 8.66 -8.29
C GLY A 16 13.79 9.49 -8.35
N HIS A 17 13.65 10.39 -9.35
CA HIS A 17 12.50 11.29 -9.47
C HIS A 17 11.47 10.79 -10.49
N PHE A 18 10.20 10.93 -10.14
CA PHE A 18 9.02 10.83 -11.00
C PHE A 18 8.55 12.27 -11.30
N GLY A 19 9.06 12.88 -12.36
CA GLY A 19 8.90 14.32 -12.59
C GLY A 19 9.49 15.15 -11.43
N PRO A 20 8.72 16.01 -10.74
CA PRO A 20 9.23 16.79 -9.60
C PRO A 20 9.21 16.04 -8.25
N TYR A 21 8.74 14.79 -8.20
CA TYR A 21 8.55 14.02 -6.98
C TYR A 21 9.56 12.89 -6.85
N GLY A 22 9.78 12.39 -5.63
CA GLY A 22 10.77 11.35 -5.34
C GLY A 22 12.07 11.93 -4.82
N GLY A 23 13.20 11.38 -5.26
CA GLY A 23 14.54 11.75 -4.83
C GLY A 23 14.95 11.15 -3.49
N THR A 24 16.08 11.63 -2.93
CA THR A 24 16.69 11.12 -1.69
C THR A 24 16.92 12.27 -0.72
N PHE A 25 15.95 12.53 0.14
CA PHE A 25 15.97 13.61 1.14
C PHE A 25 16.17 13.03 2.53
N VAL A 26 17.31 12.41 2.77
CA VAL A 26 17.71 11.83 4.06
C VAL A 26 18.92 12.56 4.64
N GLY A 27 19.17 12.39 5.94
CA GLY A 27 20.40 12.84 6.57
C GLY A 27 21.61 12.11 6.00
N GLU A 28 22.79 12.76 6.01
CA GLU A 28 24.04 12.19 5.47
C GLU A 28 24.38 10.81 6.04
N THR A 29 24.00 10.53 7.27
CA THR A 29 24.19 9.23 7.93
C THR A 29 23.49 8.06 7.23
N LEU A 30 22.49 8.31 6.40
CA LEU A 30 21.76 7.30 5.65
C LEU A 30 22.12 7.25 4.16
N ILE A 31 22.87 8.20 3.63
CA ILE A 31 23.20 8.27 2.20
C ILE A 31 23.90 6.98 1.74
N ALA A 32 24.95 6.57 2.43
CA ALA A 32 25.70 5.34 2.08
C ALA A 32 24.81 4.10 2.08
N ALA A 33 23.84 3.99 3.00
CA ALA A 33 22.94 2.85 3.08
C ALA A 33 21.93 2.82 1.93
N VAL A 34 21.39 3.97 1.51
CA VAL A 34 20.48 4.02 0.36
C VAL A 34 21.22 3.86 -0.97
N GLU A 35 22.45 4.34 -1.09
CA GLU A 35 23.32 4.11 -2.26
C GLU A 35 23.72 2.63 -2.39
N GLU A 36 24.08 1.96 -1.28
CA GLU A 36 24.32 0.51 -1.24
C GLU A 36 23.07 -0.25 -1.74
N LEU A 37 21.90 0.11 -1.22
CA LEU A 37 20.65 -0.52 -1.62
C LEU A 37 20.32 -0.28 -3.11
N ASP A 38 20.52 0.93 -3.60
CA ASP A 38 20.27 1.27 -5.01
C ASP A 38 21.20 0.51 -5.95
N ALA A 39 22.50 0.43 -5.63
CA ALA A 39 23.47 -0.33 -6.40
C ALA A 39 23.09 -1.82 -6.47
N VAL A 40 22.80 -2.43 -5.33
CA VAL A 40 22.42 -3.85 -5.25
C VAL A 40 21.10 -4.09 -5.99
N TYR A 41 20.09 -3.23 -5.79
CA TYR A 41 18.81 -3.39 -6.48
C TYR A 41 18.91 -3.17 -7.99
N SER A 42 19.72 -2.23 -8.44
CA SER A 42 19.98 -1.96 -9.86
C SER A 42 20.61 -3.16 -10.59
N GLU A 43 21.42 -3.96 -9.89
CA GLU A 43 21.97 -5.21 -10.39
C GLU A 43 20.91 -6.33 -10.36
N LEU A 44 20.34 -6.63 -9.18
CA LEU A 44 19.42 -7.75 -8.97
C LEU A 44 18.10 -7.58 -9.72
N SER A 45 17.65 -6.35 -9.94
CA SER A 45 16.43 -6.11 -10.74
C SER A 45 16.54 -6.59 -12.20
N LYS A 46 17.74 -6.82 -12.70
CA LYS A 46 18.04 -7.35 -14.05
C LYS A 46 18.39 -8.84 -14.03
N ASP A 47 18.55 -9.44 -12.85
CA ASP A 47 18.95 -10.83 -12.69
C ASP A 47 17.72 -11.76 -12.78
N PRO A 48 17.64 -12.64 -13.81
CA PRO A 48 16.56 -13.62 -13.94
C PRO A 48 16.49 -14.62 -12.77
N GLU A 49 17.61 -14.96 -12.13
CA GLU A 49 17.65 -15.92 -11.04
C GLU A 49 17.02 -15.30 -9.77
N PHE A 50 17.25 -14.02 -9.52
CA PHE A 50 16.60 -13.29 -8.42
C PHE A 50 15.07 -13.30 -8.60
N TRP A 51 14.57 -12.97 -9.79
CA TRP A 51 13.14 -12.98 -10.07
C TRP A 51 12.54 -14.38 -10.05
N ALA A 52 13.24 -15.39 -10.56
CA ALA A 52 12.79 -16.79 -10.48
C ALA A 52 12.62 -17.25 -9.03
N LYS A 53 13.53 -16.86 -8.15
CA LYS A 53 13.43 -17.14 -6.72
C LYS A 53 12.27 -16.39 -6.06
N PHE A 54 12.11 -15.11 -6.37
CA PHE A 54 10.99 -14.30 -5.91
C PHE A 54 9.64 -14.91 -6.33
N ASP A 55 9.48 -15.24 -7.61
CA ASP A 55 8.25 -15.85 -8.15
C ASP A 55 7.98 -17.24 -7.56
N SER A 56 9.03 -18.04 -7.32
CA SER A 56 8.90 -19.32 -6.62
C SER A 56 8.36 -19.14 -5.20
N ASP A 57 8.85 -18.16 -4.46
CA ASP A 57 8.38 -17.83 -3.11
C ASP A 57 6.94 -17.29 -3.14
N LEU A 58 6.61 -16.45 -4.09
CA LEU A 58 5.24 -15.96 -4.28
C LEU A 58 4.27 -17.12 -4.56
N LYS A 59 4.67 -18.09 -5.37
CA LYS A 59 3.84 -19.24 -5.71
C LYS A 59 3.68 -20.20 -4.54
N SER A 60 4.80 -20.64 -3.95
CA SER A 60 4.80 -21.76 -3.00
C SER A 60 4.53 -21.33 -1.56
N TYR A 61 4.86 -20.10 -1.18
CA TYR A 61 4.73 -19.59 0.19
C TYR A 61 3.60 -18.57 0.34
N VAL A 62 3.46 -17.67 -0.62
CA VAL A 62 2.38 -16.65 -0.56
C VAL A 62 1.04 -17.18 -1.05
N GLY A 63 1.04 -18.18 -1.95
CA GLY A 63 -0.17 -18.79 -2.51
C GLY A 63 -0.68 -18.09 -3.76
N ARG A 64 0.21 -17.43 -4.52
CA ARG A 64 -0.14 -16.75 -5.78
C ARG A 64 -0.26 -17.72 -6.97
N PRO A 65 -1.02 -17.38 -8.04
CA PRO A 65 -1.72 -16.10 -8.24
C PRO A 65 -2.96 -15.93 -7.36
N SER A 66 -3.18 -14.70 -6.85
CA SER A 66 -4.44 -14.40 -6.17
C SER A 66 -5.59 -14.37 -7.18
N PRO A 67 -6.81 -14.86 -6.82
CA PRO A 67 -7.92 -14.94 -7.76
C PRO A 67 -8.44 -13.57 -8.21
N LEU A 68 -8.98 -13.53 -9.43
CA LEU A 68 -9.88 -12.48 -9.91
C LEU A 68 -11.32 -13.00 -9.77
N TYR A 69 -12.08 -12.45 -8.82
CA TYR A 69 -13.39 -12.94 -8.42
C TYR A 69 -14.52 -11.99 -8.86
N LEU A 70 -15.50 -12.50 -9.61
CA LEU A 70 -16.71 -11.73 -9.95
C LEU A 70 -17.66 -11.67 -8.74
N ALA A 71 -17.80 -10.49 -8.16
CA ALA A 71 -18.71 -10.17 -7.07
C ALA A 71 -20.15 -10.04 -7.62
N LYS A 72 -20.82 -11.18 -7.82
CA LYS A 72 -22.13 -11.25 -8.54
C LYS A 72 -23.24 -10.50 -7.83
N ARG A 73 -23.37 -10.72 -6.51
CA ARG A 73 -24.44 -10.10 -5.72
C ARG A 73 -24.19 -8.61 -5.51
N LEU A 74 -22.93 -8.22 -5.31
CA LEU A 74 -22.54 -6.80 -5.24
C LEU A 74 -22.77 -6.10 -6.58
N THR A 75 -22.42 -6.73 -7.70
CA THR A 75 -22.73 -6.23 -9.06
C THR A 75 -24.22 -6.02 -9.26
N ALA A 76 -25.05 -7.00 -8.90
CA ALA A 76 -26.51 -6.91 -9.00
C ALA A 76 -27.07 -5.80 -8.11
N HIS A 77 -26.55 -5.64 -6.88
CA HIS A 77 -26.92 -4.57 -5.96
C HIS A 77 -26.62 -3.18 -6.53
N CYS A 78 -25.47 -3.01 -7.18
CA CYS A 78 -25.08 -1.73 -7.79
C CYS A 78 -25.84 -1.39 -9.08
N GLY A 79 -26.21 -2.41 -9.86
CA GLY A 79 -27.02 -2.22 -11.08
C GLY A 79 -26.27 -1.57 -12.25
N GLY A 80 -24.97 -1.75 -12.37
CA GLY A 80 -24.15 -1.15 -13.45
C GLY A 80 -23.03 -2.06 -13.91
N ALA A 81 -21.79 -1.57 -13.95
CA ALA A 81 -20.62 -2.34 -14.37
C ALA A 81 -20.42 -3.60 -13.52
N LYS A 82 -19.92 -4.66 -14.15
CA LYS A 82 -19.49 -5.87 -13.43
C LYS A 82 -18.29 -5.57 -12.53
N ILE A 83 -18.39 -5.92 -11.27
CA ILE A 83 -17.37 -5.71 -10.26
C ILE A 83 -16.58 -7.00 -10.05
N TYR A 84 -15.30 -6.96 -10.37
CA TYR A 84 -14.35 -8.02 -10.07
C TYR A 84 -13.44 -7.60 -8.93
N LEU A 85 -13.15 -8.50 -8.01
CA LEU A 85 -12.23 -8.29 -6.89
C LEU A 85 -10.93 -9.03 -7.17
N LYS A 86 -9.79 -8.32 -7.16
CA LYS A 86 -8.47 -8.93 -7.11
C LYS A 86 -8.18 -9.28 -5.64
N ARG A 87 -8.14 -10.56 -5.32
CA ARG A 87 -8.26 -11.13 -3.97
C ARG A 87 -6.90 -11.21 -3.25
N GLU A 88 -6.26 -10.05 -3.01
CA GLU A 88 -5.02 -9.97 -2.23
C GLU A 88 -5.21 -10.30 -0.74
N ASP A 89 -6.45 -10.30 -0.26
CA ASP A 89 -6.86 -10.75 1.07
C ASP A 89 -6.62 -12.26 1.31
N LEU A 90 -6.50 -13.06 0.24
CA LEU A 90 -6.23 -14.49 0.30
C LEU A 90 -4.75 -14.85 0.35
N ASN A 91 -3.85 -13.89 0.17
CA ASN A 91 -2.43 -14.14 0.30
C ASN A 91 -2.07 -14.57 1.72
N HIS A 92 -0.97 -15.32 1.85
CA HIS A 92 -0.37 -15.57 3.16
C HIS A 92 -0.20 -14.25 3.92
N THR A 93 -0.44 -14.23 5.22
CA THR A 93 -0.58 -13.05 6.10
C THR A 93 -1.89 -12.26 5.97
N GLY A 94 -2.68 -12.45 4.90
CA GLY A 94 -4.00 -11.87 4.73
C GLY A 94 -4.03 -10.50 4.04
N ALA A 95 -2.96 -10.12 3.34
CA ALA A 95 -2.89 -8.86 2.60
C ALA A 95 -1.78 -8.86 1.53
N HIS A 96 -1.76 -7.83 0.66
CA HIS A 96 -0.75 -7.61 -0.36
C HIS A 96 0.68 -7.35 0.18
N LYS A 97 0.82 -7.00 1.46
CA LYS A 97 2.11 -6.58 2.06
C LYS A 97 3.20 -7.65 1.92
N VAL A 98 2.82 -8.92 1.98
CA VAL A 98 3.77 -10.04 1.88
C VAL A 98 4.53 -10.07 0.55
N ASN A 99 3.93 -9.60 -0.55
CA ASN A 99 4.62 -9.54 -1.84
C ASN A 99 5.90 -8.69 -1.76
N ASN A 100 5.77 -7.51 -1.19
CA ASN A 100 6.88 -6.59 -0.99
C ASN A 100 7.90 -7.11 0.02
N THR A 101 7.44 -7.62 1.17
CA THR A 101 8.37 -8.06 2.22
C THR A 101 9.20 -9.28 1.81
N ILE A 102 8.68 -10.19 0.96
CA ILE A 102 9.47 -11.26 0.35
C ILE A 102 10.60 -10.67 -0.50
N GLY A 103 10.32 -9.74 -1.39
CA GLY A 103 11.33 -9.12 -2.25
C GLY A 103 12.42 -8.41 -1.44
N GLN A 104 12.02 -7.57 -0.48
CA GLN A 104 12.97 -6.85 0.36
C GLN A 104 13.77 -7.79 1.28
N ALA A 105 13.18 -8.86 1.80
CA ALA A 105 13.90 -9.83 2.60
C ALA A 105 14.94 -10.63 1.80
N LEU A 106 14.66 -10.91 0.51
CA LEU A 106 15.66 -11.49 -0.40
C LEU A 106 16.82 -10.52 -0.65
N LEU A 107 16.54 -9.21 -0.81
CA LEU A 107 17.58 -8.18 -0.90
C LEU A 107 18.41 -8.12 0.40
N ALA A 108 17.76 -8.04 1.56
CA ALA A 108 18.44 -8.02 2.86
C ALA A 108 19.39 -9.21 3.03
N LYS A 109 18.93 -10.40 2.63
CA LYS A 109 19.76 -11.61 2.69
C LYS A 109 20.94 -11.54 1.72
N HIS A 110 20.74 -11.04 0.49
CA HIS A 110 21.81 -10.88 -0.49
C HIS A 110 22.87 -9.87 0.00
N MET A 111 22.43 -8.80 0.66
CA MET A 111 23.30 -7.77 1.27
C MET A 111 23.98 -8.25 2.56
N GLY A 112 23.75 -9.49 3.02
CA GLY A 112 24.35 -10.03 4.24
C GLY A 112 23.82 -9.41 5.53
N LYS A 113 22.70 -8.68 5.49
CA LYS A 113 22.11 -8.10 6.70
C LYS A 113 21.47 -9.20 7.56
N SER A 114 21.67 -9.13 8.86
CA SER A 114 21.18 -10.13 9.83
C SER A 114 19.93 -9.68 10.60
N ARG A 115 19.62 -8.39 10.54
CA ARG A 115 18.53 -7.75 11.26
C ARG A 115 17.60 -7.01 10.30
N ILE A 116 16.30 -7.16 10.50
CA ILE A 116 15.24 -6.44 9.80
C ILE A 116 14.56 -5.47 10.77
N ILE A 117 14.34 -4.25 10.33
CA ILE A 117 13.41 -3.32 10.98
C ILE A 117 12.27 -2.98 10.04
N ALA A 118 11.11 -2.66 10.60
CA ALA A 118 9.93 -2.22 9.87
C ALA A 118 9.10 -1.26 10.71
N GLU A 119 8.34 -0.39 10.06
CA GLU A 119 7.26 0.38 10.65
C GLU A 119 5.91 -0.27 10.38
N THR A 120 4.90 0.03 11.20
CA THR A 120 3.54 -0.42 10.91
C THR A 120 2.49 0.46 11.59
N GLY A 121 1.34 0.69 10.93
CA GLY A 121 0.14 1.29 11.50
C GLY A 121 -0.91 0.21 11.75
N ALA A 122 -1.60 -0.27 10.71
CA ALA A 122 -2.59 -1.36 10.82
C ALA A 122 -2.02 -2.73 11.24
N GLY A 123 -0.72 -2.85 11.41
CA GLY A 123 -0.05 -4.10 11.81
C GLY A 123 0.22 -5.08 10.66
N GLN A 124 -0.42 -4.94 9.51
CA GLN A 124 -0.28 -5.89 8.40
C GLN A 124 1.14 -5.91 7.81
N HIS A 125 1.80 -4.76 7.71
CA HIS A 125 3.19 -4.70 7.27
C HIS A 125 4.14 -5.32 8.31
N GLY A 126 3.92 -5.01 9.59
CA GLY A 126 4.68 -5.61 10.69
C GLY A 126 4.55 -7.14 10.71
N VAL A 127 3.34 -7.67 10.57
CA VAL A 127 3.11 -9.12 10.47
C VAL A 127 3.82 -9.71 9.26
N ALA A 128 3.76 -9.07 8.08
CA ALA A 128 4.44 -9.56 6.88
C ALA A 128 5.97 -9.53 7.05
N SER A 129 6.53 -8.48 7.66
CA SER A 129 7.97 -8.36 7.95
C SER A 129 8.43 -9.40 8.98
N ALA A 130 7.70 -9.58 10.07
CA ALA A 130 7.97 -10.63 11.06
C ALA A 130 7.90 -12.03 10.44
N THR A 131 6.95 -12.25 9.52
CA THR A 131 6.80 -13.54 8.82
C THR A 131 8.02 -13.89 7.97
N VAL A 132 8.51 -12.94 7.16
CA VAL A 132 9.69 -13.19 6.31
C VAL A 132 10.97 -13.28 7.14
N ALA A 133 11.09 -12.51 8.22
CA ALA A 133 12.21 -12.58 9.15
C ALA A 133 12.30 -13.96 9.83
N ALA A 134 11.17 -14.44 10.38
CA ALA A 134 11.06 -15.77 10.97
C ALA A 134 11.46 -16.87 9.96
N ARG A 135 10.95 -16.79 8.73
CA ARG A 135 11.27 -17.74 7.67
C ARG A 135 12.74 -17.77 7.29
N LEU A 136 13.43 -16.63 7.32
CA LEU A 136 14.83 -16.49 6.90
C LEU A 136 15.82 -16.58 8.08
N GLY A 137 15.34 -16.72 9.32
CA GLY A 137 16.15 -16.76 10.52
C GLY A 137 16.82 -15.43 10.86
N MET A 138 16.15 -14.30 10.57
CA MET A 138 16.65 -12.95 10.81
C MET A 138 16.00 -12.34 12.06
N GLU A 139 16.74 -11.52 12.79
CA GLU A 139 16.19 -10.70 13.87
C GLU A 139 15.21 -9.67 13.28
N CYS A 140 14.08 -9.43 13.98
CA CYS A 140 13.05 -8.50 13.50
C CYS A 140 12.58 -7.55 14.60
N HIS A 141 12.66 -6.25 14.33
CA HIS A 141 12.11 -5.19 15.18
C HIS A 141 11.06 -4.42 14.41
N VAL A 142 9.86 -4.26 15.01
CA VAL A 142 8.74 -3.56 14.39
C VAL A 142 8.35 -2.37 15.24
N TYR A 143 8.50 -1.17 14.68
CA TYR A 143 8.07 0.09 15.28
C TYR A 143 6.59 0.32 15.02
N MET A 144 5.83 0.59 16.06
CA MET A 144 4.38 0.81 15.98
C MET A 144 3.95 1.87 16.96
N GLY A 145 3.15 2.82 16.51
CA GLY A 145 2.60 3.86 17.39
C GLY A 145 1.74 3.29 18.51
N ALA A 146 1.83 3.87 19.72
CA ALA A 146 1.10 3.37 20.88
C ALA A 146 -0.43 3.34 20.68
N GLU A 147 -0.98 4.30 19.93
CA GLU A 147 -2.41 4.29 19.55
C GLU A 147 -2.75 3.12 18.63
N ASP A 148 -1.87 2.84 17.66
CA ASP A 148 -2.05 1.73 16.72
C ASP A 148 -1.88 0.37 17.39
N ILE A 149 -0.99 0.25 18.38
CA ILE A 149 -0.83 -0.98 19.19
C ILE A 149 -2.15 -1.36 19.87
N VAL A 150 -2.87 -0.38 20.41
CA VAL A 150 -4.17 -0.62 21.06
C VAL A 150 -5.22 -0.98 20.02
N ARG A 151 -5.29 -0.24 18.89
CA ARG A 151 -6.28 -0.47 17.83
C ARG A 151 -6.12 -1.82 17.14
N GLN A 152 -4.91 -2.36 17.10
CA GLN A 152 -4.53 -3.53 16.30
C GLN A 152 -3.85 -4.63 17.13
N ALA A 153 -4.29 -4.82 18.37
CA ALA A 153 -3.74 -5.79 19.32
C ALA A 153 -3.60 -7.22 18.77
N PRO A 154 -4.54 -7.76 17.94
CA PRO A 154 -4.39 -9.08 17.33
C PRO A 154 -3.15 -9.18 16.42
N ASN A 155 -2.84 -8.15 15.65
CA ASN A 155 -1.64 -8.13 14.82
C ASN A 155 -0.36 -7.99 15.65
N VAL A 156 -0.39 -7.23 16.74
CA VAL A 156 0.73 -7.13 17.69
C VAL A 156 1.06 -8.51 18.27
N TYR A 157 0.04 -9.27 18.65
CA TYR A 157 0.23 -10.62 19.16
C TYR A 157 0.79 -11.58 18.09
N ARG A 158 0.29 -11.48 16.83
CA ARG A 158 0.84 -12.26 15.70
C ARG A 158 2.32 -11.98 15.45
N MET A 159 2.74 -10.71 15.50
CA MET A 159 4.16 -10.33 15.37
C MET A 159 5.03 -10.96 16.47
N LYS A 160 4.55 -10.91 17.71
CA LYS A 160 5.24 -11.55 18.86
C LYS A 160 5.33 -13.07 18.72
N LEU A 161 4.28 -13.74 18.26
CA LEU A 161 4.28 -15.18 17.97
C LEU A 161 5.30 -15.54 16.88
N LEU A 162 5.53 -14.66 15.92
CA LEU A 162 6.53 -14.81 14.87
C LEU A 162 7.98 -14.48 15.34
N GLY A 163 8.15 -14.14 16.61
CA GLY A 163 9.45 -13.84 17.20
C GLY A 163 9.93 -12.39 17.01
N ALA A 164 9.09 -11.50 16.47
CA ALA A 164 9.47 -10.10 16.33
C ALA A 164 9.34 -9.35 17.66
N ASN A 165 10.25 -8.40 17.86
CA ASN A 165 10.19 -7.42 18.93
C ASN A 165 9.34 -6.21 18.47
N VAL A 166 8.18 -5.99 19.08
CA VAL A 166 7.32 -4.84 18.77
C VAL A 166 7.65 -3.70 19.72
N ILE A 167 8.11 -2.58 19.18
CA ILE A 167 8.57 -1.39 19.90
C ILE A 167 7.50 -0.33 19.83
N SER A 168 6.98 0.07 20.99
CA SER A 168 5.99 1.15 21.12
C SER A 168 6.64 2.49 20.86
N VAL A 169 5.96 3.33 20.04
CA VAL A 169 6.36 4.71 19.78
C VAL A 169 5.34 5.65 20.45
N ASP A 170 5.81 6.33 21.49
CA ASP A 170 4.98 7.20 22.35
C ASP A 170 5.10 8.69 22.00
N SER A 171 5.96 9.04 21.04
CA SER A 171 6.17 10.43 20.58
C SER A 171 5.15 10.83 19.48
N GLY A 172 4.94 12.13 19.35
CA GLY A 172 4.08 12.72 18.31
C GLY A 172 2.62 12.30 18.42
N SER A 173 2.00 11.98 17.29
CA SER A 173 0.62 11.47 17.21
C SER A 173 0.49 10.02 17.65
N ARG A 174 1.59 9.33 17.93
CA ARG A 174 1.64 7.91 18.33
C ARG A 174 1.01 6.96 17.29
N THR A 175 1.17 7.31 16.00
CA THR A 175 0.64 6.56 14.85
C THR A 175 1.75 6.21 13.85
N LEU A 176 1.38 5.71 12.67
CA LEU A 176 2.28 5.26 11.61
C LEU A 176 3.39 6.29 11.25
N LYS A 177 3.07 7.60 11.22
CA LYS A 177 4.05 8.65 10.89
C LYS A 177 5.24 8.62 11.86
N ASP A 178 4.95 8.51 13.15
CA ASP A 178 5.99 8.53 14.19
C ASP A 178 6.74 7.20 14.27
N ALA A 179 6.07 6.09 13.97
CA ALA A 179 6.72 4.78 13.81
C ALA A 179 7.76 4.80 12.67
N LEU A 180 7.46 5.44 11.54
CA LEU A 180 8.41 5.67 10.44
C LEU A 180 9.64 6.47 10.91
N ASN A 181 9.41 7.55 11.68
CA ASN A 181 10.50 8.37 12.20
C ASN A 181 11.44 7.56 13.11
N GLU A 182 10.91 6.73 14.00
CA GLU A 182 11.73 5.89 14.89
C GLU A 182 12.48 4.80 14.12
N ALA A 183 11.85 4.17 13.14
CA ALA A 183 12.51 3.20 12.29
C ALA A 183 13.70 3.83 11.52
N LEU A 184 13.53 5.05 11.00
CA LEU A 184 14.63 5.78 10.32
C LEU A 184 15.78 6.12 11.30
N ARG A 185 15.48 6.46 12.57
CA ARG A 185 16.51 6.73 13.59
C ARG A 185 17.30 5.46 13.94
N ASP A 186 16.58 4.35 14.14
CA ASP A 186 17.23 3.06 14.38
C ASP A 186 18.11 2.67 13.19
N TRP A 187 17.59 2.80 11.97
CA TRP A 187 18.36 2.46 10.78
C TRP A 187 19.65 3.27 10.68
N ALA A 188 19.58 4.59 10.91
CA ALA A 188 20.75 5.46 10.92
C ALA A 188 21.83 5.04 11.95
N SER A 189 21.41 4.41 13.03
CA SER A 189 22.31 3.95 14.10
C SER A 189 22.87 2.55 13.86
N ASN A 190 22.28 1.74 12.97
CA ASN A 190 22.57 0.32 12.81
C ASN A 190 22.67 -0.12 11.34
N VAL A 191 23.10 0.76 10.42
CA VAL A 191 23.12 0.51 8.97
C VAL A 191 23.93 -0.73 8.56
N ASP A 192 24.98 -1.06 9.30
CA ASP A 192 25.93 -2.13 8.94
C ASP A 192 25.26 -3.50 8.88
N ASN A 193 24.41 -3.81 9.87
CA ASN A 193 23.79 -5.14 10.01
C ASN A 193 22.28 -5.14 9.76
N THR A 194 21.66 -3.97 9.53
CA THR A 194 20.22 -3.79 9.53
C THR A 194 19.71 -3.40 8.14
N TYR A 195 18.66 -4.08 7.70
CA TYR A 195 17.87 -3.72 6.54
C TYR A 195 16.52 -3.14 6.98
N TYR A 196 16.19 -1.96 6.49
CA TYR A 196 14.88 -1.37 6.72
C TYR A 196 13.90 -1.82 5.63
N ILE A 197 12.92 -2.67 6.00
CA ILE A 197 11.83 -3.06 5.10
C ILE A 197 10.73 -2.00 5.16
N ILE A 198 10.68 -1.11 4.17
CA ILE A 198 9.62 -0.10 4.07
C ILE A 198 8.31 -0.74 3.56
N GLY A 199 7.19 -0.44 4.25
CA GLY A 199 5.89 -1.05 4.01
C GLY A 199 5.08 -0.46 2.87
N THR A 200 5.54 0.62 2.25
CA THR A 200 4.80 1.31 1.18
C THR A 200 5.74 1.89 0.13
N VAL A 201 5.17 2.48 -0.94
CA VAL A 201 5.92 3.13 -2.04
C VAL A 201 6.36 4.56 -1.71
N ALA A 202 6.61 4.85 -0.43
CA ALA A 202 7.20 6.10 0.06
C ALA A 202 8.65 5.86 0.49
N GLY A 203 9.33 6.91 0.94
CA GLY A 203 10.72 6.83 1.37
C GLY A 203 11.69 7.31 0.30
N PRO A 204 13.00 7.38 0.65
CA PRO A 204 14.02 7.81 -0.30
C PRO A 204 14.16 6.81 -1.46
N HIS A 205 14.65 7.28 -2.60
CA HIS A 205 15.09 6.35 -3.65
C HIS A 205 16.13 5.37 -3.07
N PRO A 206 16.08 4.04 -3.40
CA PRO A 206 15.26 3.39 -4.43
C PRO A 206 13.92 2.80 -3.94
N TYR A 207 13.51 3.02 -2.69
CA TYR A 207 12.33 2.37 -2.10
C TYR A 207 11.04 2.51 -2.92
N PRO A 208 10.65 3.68 -3.43
CA PRO A 208 9.43 3.78 -4.22
C PRO A 208 9.44 2.86 -5.44
N LYS A 209 10.59 2.74 -6.11
CA LYS A 209 10.75 1.87 -7.29
C LYS A 209 10.72 0.40 -6.93
N LEU A 210 11.52 -0.04 -5.95
CA LEU A 210 11.62 -1.46 -5.61
C LEU A 210 10.31 -2.01 -5.02
N VAL A 211 9.62 -1.24 -4.18
CA VAL A 211 8.32 -1.64 -3.63
C VAL A 211 7.27 -1.75 -4.73
N ARG A 212 7.22 -0.79 -5.67
CA ARG A 212 6.37 -0.87 -6.85
C ARG A 212 6.63 -2.13 -7.65
N ASP A 213 7.90 -2.42 -7.94
CA ASP A 213 8.28 -3.55 -8.79
C ASP A 213 7.86 -4.89 -8.14
N PHE A 214 8.06 -5.07 -6.82
CA PHE A 214 7.58 -6.25 -6.10
C PHE A 214 6.06 -6.34 -6.04
N GLN A 215 5.36 -5.22 -5.87
CA GLN A 215 3.89 -5.20 -5.85
C GLN A 215 3.26 -5.32 -7.24
N SER A 216 4.01 -5.08 -8.32
CA SER A 216 3.47 -5.11 -9.69
C SER A 216 2.96 -6.49 -10.11
N VAL A 217 3.28 -7.54 -9.37
CA VAL A 217 2.68 -8.88 -9.54
C VAL A 217 1.15 -8.83 -9.48
N ILE A 218 0.57 -7.93 -8.67
CA ILE A 218 -0.89 -7.74 -8.57
C ILE A 218 -1.48 -7.41 -9.95
N GLY A 219 -0.93 -6.39 -10.60
CA GLY A 219 -1.42 -5.92 -11.90
C GLY A 219 -1.03 -6.85 -13.05
N ARG A 220 0.16 -7.48 -13.02
CA ARG A 220 0.54 -8.48 -14.03
C ARG A 220 -0.44 -9.64 -14.06
N GLU A 221 -0.78 -10.20 -12.89
CA GLU A 221 -1.79 -11.26 -12.77
C GLU A 221 -3.18 -10.77 -13.17
N ALA A 222 -3.60 -9.60 -12.68
CA ALA A 222 -4.92 -9.05 -13.02
C ALA A 222 -5.08 -8.82 -14.53
N ARG A 223 -4.01 -8.42 -15.22
CA ARG A 223 -3.99 -8.25 -16.67
C ARG A 223 -4.22 -9.58 -17.40
N THR A 224 -3.46 -10.62 -17.06
CA THR A 224 -3.61 -11.96 -17.63
C THR A 224 -5.00 -12.52 -17.35
N GLN A 225 -5.43 -12.48 -16.08
CA GLN A 225 -6.74 -12.97 -15.66
C GLN A 225 -7.91 -12.23 -16.34
N ALA A 226 -7.77 -10.92 -16.58
CA ALA A 226 -8.77 -10.15 -17.30
C ALA A 226 -8.86 -10.56 -18.79
N LEU A 227 -7.73 -10.78 -19.44
CA LEU A 227 -7.70 -11.26 -20.82
C LEU A 227 -8.31 -12.66 -20.93
N ASP A 228 -8.02 -13.56 -20.00
CA ASP A 228 -8.56 -14.92 -19.97
C ASP A 228 -10.07 -14.93 -19.70
N GLU A 229 -10.55 -14.08 -18.76
CA GLU A 229 -11.96 -14.09 -18.31
C GLU A 229 -12.89 -13.30 -19.24
N PHE A 230 -12.43 -12.20 -19.82
CA PHE A 230 -13.28 -11.32 -20.62
C PHE A 230 -12.74 -10.94 -22.00
N ASN A 231 -11.66 -11.55 -22.47
CA ASN A 231 -11.00 -11.31 -23.76
C ASN A 231 -10.63 -9.84 -24.03
N LYS A 232 -10.45 -9.04 -22.98
CA LYS A 232 -10.05 -7.62 -23.05
C LYS A 232 -9.53 -7.13 -21.70
N LEU A 233 -8.88 -5.97 -21.69
CA LEU A 233 -8.53 -5.27 -20.47
C LEU A 233 -9.78 -4.74 -19.74
N PRO A 234 -9.70 -4.54 -18.42
CA PRO A 234 -10.80 -3.93 -17.67
C PRO A 234 -11.02 -2.48 -18.10
N ASP A 235 -12.27 -2.01 -18.04
CA ASP A 235 -12.60 -0.62 -18.36
C ASP A 235 -12.16 0.33 -17.22
N ALA A 236 -12.06 -0.19 -15.98
CA ALA A 236 -11.59 0.58 -14.83
C ALA A 236 -10.84 -0.29 -13.80
N LEU A 237 -9.86 0.33 -13.14
CA LEU A 237 -9.15 -0.21 -11.95
C LEU A 237 -9.43 0.72 -10.78
N VAL A 238 -9.65 0.13 -9.59
CA VAL A 238 -9.89 0.87 -8.36
C VAL A 238 -9.04 0.27 -7.24
N ALA A 239 -8.34 1.10 -6.47
CA ALA A 239 -7.57 0.67 -5.31
C ALA A 239 -7.52 1.77 -4.25
N CYS A 240 -7.47 1.40 -2.96
CA CYS A 240 -7.29 2.37 -1.89
C CYS A 240 -5.84 2.90 -1.86
N VAL A 241 -5.69 4.13 -1.39
CA VAL A 241 -4.40 4.83 -1.33
C VAL A 241 -4.21 5.43 0.06
N GLY A 242 -3.28 4.84 0.82
CA GLY A 242 -2.58 5.48 1.92
C GLY A 242 -1.20 5.89 1.39
N GLY A 243 -0.12 5.17 1.73
CA GLY A 243 1.14 5.32 1.00
C GLY A 243 1.06 4.84 -0.47
N GLY A 244 0.13 3.92 -0.80
CA GLY A 244 -0.25 3.59 -2.16
C GLY A 244 0.37 2.33 -2.77
N SER A 245 1.02 1.46 -1.99
CA SER A 245 1.72 0.29 -2.54
C SER A 245 0.81 -0.72 -3.25
N ASN A 246 -0.39 -0.98 -2.71
CA ASN A 246 -1.36 -1.86 -3.36
C ASN A 246 -1.90 -1.26 -4.67
N ALA A 247 -2.10 0.05 -4.68
CA ALA A 247 -2.64 0.77 -5.83
C ALA A 247 -1.63 0.81 -6.99
N ILE A 248 -0.38 1.20 -6.72
CA ILE A 248 0.64 1.21 -7.76
C ILE A 248 0.94 -0.20 -8.27
N GLY A 249 0.90 -1.21 -7.39
CA GLY A 249 1.06 -2.61 -7.76
C GLY A 249 0.01 -3.07 -8.77
N LEU A 250 -1.25 -2.63 -8.60
CA LEU A 250 -2.31 -2.88 -9.57
C LEU A 250 -2.16 -2.02 -10.83
N PHE A 251 -1.85 -0.72 -10.69
CA PHE A 251 -1.91 0.26 -11.79
C PHE A 251 -0.70 0.19 -12.72
N TYR A 252 0.50 -0.03 -12.19
CA TYR A 252 1.75 0.06 -12.95
C TYR A 252 1.74 -0.75 -14.26
N PRO A 253 1.32 -2.03 -14.28
CA PRO A 253 1.27 -2.81 -15.52
C PRO A 253 0.25 -2.31 -16.57
N PHE A 254 -0.61 -1.35 -16.21
CA PHE A 254 -1.63 -0.76 -17.09
C PHE A 254 -1.38 0.72 -17.40
N LEU A 255 -0.29 1.31 -16.94
CA LEU A 255 -0.04 2.75 -17.13
C LEU A 255 0.02 3.17 -18.61
N LYS A 256 0.42 2.25 -19.49
CA LYS A 256 0.51 2.50 -20.94
C LYS A 256 -0.79 2.25 -21.72
N ASP A 257 -1.83 1.73 -21.05
CA ASP A 257 -3.13 1.42 -21.65
C ASP A 257 -4.12 2.58 -21.42
N ASP A 258 -4.13 3.55 -22.32
CA ASP A 258 -4.91 4.81 -22.18
C ASP A 258 -6.43 4.56 -22.02
N GLU A 259 -6.95 3.44 -22.52
CA GLU A 259 -8.35 3.03 -22.41
C GLU A 259 -8.75 2.56 -21.00
N VAL A 260 -7.77 2.11 -20.19
CA VAL A 260 -8.02 1.65 -18.83
C VAL A 260 -8.03 2.85 -17.88
N LYS A 261 -9.20 3.17 -17.31
CA LYS A 261 -9.33 4.24 -16.32
C LYS A 261 -8.88 3.75 -14.95
N MET A 262 -8.15 4.59 -14.21
CA MET A 262 -7.61 4.24 -12.89
C MET A 262 -8.10 5.21 -11.84
N TYR A 263 -8.48 4.68 -10.68
CA TYR A 263 -9.00 5.45 -9.56
C TYR A 263 -8.29 5.03 -8.27
N GLY A 264 -7.51 5.96 -7.70
CA GLY A 264 -6.93 5.84 -6.37
C GLY A 264 -7.89 6.46 -5.34
N VAL A 265 -8.27 5.70 -4.33
CA VAL A 265 -9.27 6.12 -3.33
C VAL A 265 -8.57 6.39 -2.00
N GLU A 266 -8.50 7.66 -1.61
CA GLU A 266 -7.95 8.11 -0.33
C GLU A 266 -9.02 8.09 0.77
N ALA A 267 -8.58 8.09 2.03
CA ALA A 267 -9.46 8.18 3.19
C ALA A 267 -10.01 9.61 3.34
N GLY A 268 -11.28 9.78 3.02
CA GLY A 268 -12.00 11.04 3.19
C GLY A 268 -12.39 11.35 4.63
N GLY A 269 -12.16 10.43 5.56
CA GLY A 269 -12.44 10.62 6.99
C GLY A 269 -13.89 11.07 7.23
N GLN A 270 -14.03 12.17 7.94
CA GLN A 270 -15.32 12.81 8.20
C GLN A 270 -15.75 13.80 7.10
N GLY A 271 -15.16 13.64 5.89
CA GLY A 271 -15.31 14.55 4.75
C GLY A 271 -14.10 15.49 4.62
N ILE A 272 -13.67 15.76 3.37
CA ILE A 272 -12.51 16.63 3.10
C ILE A 272 -12.71 18.02 3.73
N GLU A 273 -13.91 18.60 3.59
CA GLU A 273 -14.27 19.93 4.11
C GLU A 273 -14.17 20.04 5.66
N SER A 274 -14.21 18.91 6.36
CA SER A 274 -14.07 18.89 7.81
C SER A 274 -12.64 19.13 8.30
N GLY A 275 -11.64 18.96 7.40
CA GLY A 275 -10.22 18.92 7.74
C GLY A 275 -9.79 17.65 8.49
N ARG A 276 -10.69 16.73 8.78
CA ARG A 276 -10.44 15.44 9.47
C ARG A 276 -10.45 14.29 8.47
N HIS A 277 -9.37 14.14 7.73
CA HIS A 277 -9.18 13.13 6.68
C HIS A 277 -7.70 12.78 6.51
N ALA A 278 -7.39 11.81 5.64
CA ALA A 278 -6.03 11.42 5.25
C ALA A 278 -5.95 11.32 3.71
N ALA A 279 -6.15 12.45 3.03
CA ALA A 279 -6.27 12.53 1.58
C ALA A 279 -5.30 13.57 0.97
N PRO A 280 -3.96 13.35 1.06
CA PRO A 280 -2.97 14.33 0.58
C PRO A 280 -3.05 14.62 -0.92
N LEU A 281 -3.51 13.69 -1.75
CA LEU A 281 -3.69 13.94 -3.19
C LEU A 281 -4.95 14.78 -3.49
N ASN A 282 -5.94 14.81 -2.59
CA ASN A 282 -7.13 15.63 -2.75
C ASN A 282 -6.96 17.04 -2.13
N ASP A 283 -6.26 17.15 -0.98
CA ASP A 283 -6.18 18.41 -0.20
C ASP A 283 -4.76 18.75 0.30
N GLY A 284 -3.73 18.07 -0.16
CA GLY A 284 -2.34 18.34 0.23
C GLY A 284 -1.58 19.24 -0.74
N VAL A 285 -0.35 19.55 -0.36
CA VAL A 285 0.60 20.33 -1.16
C VAL A 285 1.93 19.58 -1.34
N PRO A 286 2.70 19.86 -2.39
CA PRO A 286 4.03 19.27 -2.55
C PRO A 286 5.01 19.69 -1.45
N GLY A 287 5.71 18.73 -0.85
CA GLY A 287 6.74 18.95 0.16
C GLY A 287 7.59 17.71 0.38
N VAL A 288 8.43 17.69 1.40
CA VAL A 288 9.33 16.56 1.73
C VAL A 288 8.87 15.89 3.01
N LEU A 289 8.69 14.57 2.95
CA LEU A 289 8.34 13.74 4.10
C LEU A 289 9.02 12.37 3.97
N HIS A 290 9.59 11.85 5.05
CA HIS A 290 10.21 10.52 5.12
C HIS A 290 11.19 10.22 3.96
N GLY A 291 12.00 11.22 3.60
CA GLY A 291 13.10 11.06 2.64
C GLY A 291 12.72 11.19 1.17
N ASN A 292 11.51 11.59 0.83
CA ASN A 292 11.11 11.86 -0.56
C ASN A 292 10.23 13.09 -0.68
N ARG A 293 10.22 13.71 -1.86
CA ARG A 293 9.29 14.79 -2.19
C ARG A 293 7.99 14.19 -2.74
N THR A 294 6.87 14.62 -2.15
CA THR A 294 5.54 14.09 -2.47
C THR A 294 4.45 15.11 -2.13
N TYR A 295 3.17 14.80 -2.42
CA TYR A 295 2.04 15.51 -1.81
C TYR A 295 1.92 15.12 -0.35
N LEU A 296 1.69 16.11 0.52
CA LEU A 296 1.52 15.89 1.95
C LEU A 296 0.58 16.93 2.58
N MET A 297 0.00 16.57 3.72
CA MET A 297 -0.90 17.43 4.46
C MET A 297 -0.11 18.27 5.45
N VAL A 298 -0.20 19.60 5.31
CA VAL A 298 0.45 20.56 6.22
C VAL A 298 -0.54 21.62 6.68
N ASP A 299 -0.27 22.18 7.85
CA ASP A 299 -0.96 23.36 8.35
C ASP A 299 -0.41 24.67 7.75
N ASP A 300 -0.99 25.80 8.14
CA ASP A 300 -0.59 27.13 7.66
C ASP A 300 0.86 27.53 8.04
N ASN A 301 1.46 26.83 9.00
CA ASN A 301 2.86 27.00 9.41
C ASN A 301 3.81 26.02 8.71
N GLY A 302 3.29 25.18 7.80
CA GLY A 302 4.07 24.16 7.09
C GLY A 302 4.38 22.92 7.93
N GLN A 303 3.73 22.73 9.09
CA GLN A 303 3.87 21.53 9.92
C GLN A 303 2.96 20.42 9.40
N ILE A 304 3.41 19.19 9.53
CA ILE A 304 2.62 18.01 9.14
C ILE A 304 1.34 17.96 10.00
N LYS A 305 0.19 17.97 9.35
CA LYS A 305 -1.12 17.84 10.02
C LYS A 305 -1.30 16.44 10.61
N GLU A 306 -2.00 16.34 11.72
CA GLU A 306 -2.60 15.09 12.16
C GLU A 306 -3.68 14.69 11.16
N THR A 307 -3.67 13.43 10.80
CA THR A 307 -4.64 12.84 9.86
C THR A 307 -5.71 12.06 10.62
N HIS A 308 -6.79 11.72 9.92
CA HIS A 308 -7.85 10.90 10.48
C HIS A 308 -8.40 9.93 9.43
N SER A 309 -8.52 8.66 9.82
CA SER A 309 -9.23 7.62 9.10
C SER A 309 -9.71 6.55 10.05
N VAL A 310 -10.89 5.98 9.78
CA VAL A 310 -11.36 4.75 10.44
C VAL A 310 -10.39 3.59 10.21
N SER A 311 -9.63 3.64 9.13
CA SER A 311 -8.63 2.66 8.76
C SER A 311 -7.22 3.12 9.15
N ALA A 312 -6.59 2.43 10.10
CA ALA A 312 -5.22 2.74 10.52
C ALA A 312 -4.19 2.64 9.38
N GLY A 313 -4.42 1.81 8.36
CA GLY A 313 -3.50 1.67 7.23
C GLY A 313 -3.61 2.78 6.18
N LEU A 314 -4.65 3.62 6.25
CA LEU A 314 -4.80 4.82 5.42
C LEU A 314 -4.54 6.13 6.19
N ASP A 315 -4.34 6.04 7.50
CA ASP A 315 -4.09 7.19 8.38
C ASP A 315 -2.63 7.66 8.24
N TYR A 316 -2.34 8.35 7.13
CA TYR A 316 -1.00 8.80 6.77
C TYR A 316 -1.04 10.13 6.00
N PRO A 317 -0.24 11.13 6.41
CA PRO A 317 -0.31 12.48 5.84
C PRO A 317 0.40 12.67 4.50
N GLY A 318 1.03 11.63 3.97
CA GLY A 318 1.76 11.65 2.70
C GLY A 318 1.32 10.53 1.77
N VAL A 319 2.01 10.41 0.63
CA VAL A 319 1.74 9.38 -0.38
C VAL A 319 3.02 9.05 -1.15
N GLY A 320 3.04 7.94 -1.88
CA GLY A 320 4.16 7.62 -2.76
C GLY A 320 4.39 8.66 -3.86
N PRO A 321 5.64 9.00 -4.19
CA PRO A 321 5.95 10.08 -5.14
C PRO A 321 5.46 9.78 -6.57
N GLU A 322 5.42 8.52 -6.98
CA GLU A 322 4.87 8.13 -8.28
C GLU A 322 3.37 8.46 -8.36
N HIS A 323 2.59 8.27 -7.27
CA HIS A 323 1.19 8.69 -7.21
C HIS A 323 1.02 10.20 -7.37
N SER A 324 1.90 10.98 -6.74
CA SER A 324 1.92 12.45 -6.86
C SER A 324 2.10 12.86 -8.33
N TRP A 325 3.06 12.24 -8.99
CA TRP A 325 3.31 12.48 -10.41
C TRP A 325 2.14 12.02 -11.31
N LEU A 326 1.60 10.82 -11.06
CA LEU A 326 0.46 10.29 -11.83
C LEU A 326 -0.81 11.16 -11.69
N LYS A 327 -1.00 11.82 -10.55
CA LYS A 327 -2.04 12.86 -10.37
C LYS A 327 -1.78 14.04 -11.29
N ASP A 328 -0.59 14.62 -11.27
CA ASP A 328 -0.27 15.84 -12.01
C ASP A 328 -0.35 15.63 -13.52
N VAL A 329 0.10 14.47 -14.01
CA VAL A 329 -0.03 14.10 -15.43
C VAL A 329 -1.42 13.59 -15.79
N LYS A 330 -2.35 13.53 -14.82
CA LYS A 330 -3.75 13.09 -14.98
C LYS A 330 -3.91 11.68 -15.54
N ARG A 331 -2.94 10.80 -15.25
CA ARG A 331 -3.05 9.38 -15.64
C ARG A 331 -3.94 8.59 -14.72
N VAL A 332 -3.94 8.92 -13.43
CA VAL A 332 -4.79 8.32 -12.41
C VAL A 332 -5.69 9.41 -11.81
N ASN A 333 -6.96 9.08 -11.60
CA ASN A 333 -7.91 9.94 -10.90
C ASN A 333 -7.87 9.62 -9.42
N TYR A 334 -7.51 10.58 -8.58
CA TYR A 334 -7.55 10.41 -7.14
C TYR A 334 -8.82 11.02 -6.59
N VAL A 335 -9.51 10.22 -5.80
CA VAL A 335 -10.82 10.48 -5.20
C VAL A 335 -10.81 10.05 -3.74
N SER A 336 -11.85 10.35 -3.00
CA SER A 336 -11.97 9.94 -1.61
C SER A 336 -13.25 9.17 -1.34
N ALA A 337 -13.24 8.39 -0.27
CA ALA A 337 -14.41 7.82 0.38
C ALA A 337 -14.37 8.16 1.87
N THR A 338 -15.52 8.49 2.45
CA THR A 338 -15.63 8.81 3.88
C THR A 338 -15.62 7.55 4.74
N ASP A 339 -15.44 7.73 6.06
CA ASP A 339 -15.51 6.64 7.03
C ASP A 339 -16.88 5.93 6.96
N ASP A 340 -17.98 6.69 6.87
CA ASP A 340 -19.34 6.13 6.76
C ASP A 340 -19.51 5.33 5.47
N GLU A 341 -19.03 5.83 4.33
CA GLU A 341 -19.07 5.11 3.06
C GLU A 341 -18.24 3.82 3.12
N ALA A 342 -17.08 3.86 3.75
CA ALA A 342 -16.22 2.68 3.93
C ALA A 342 -16.89 1.63 4.84
N MET A 343 -17.54 2.05 5.93
CA MET A 343 -18.31 1.17 6.82
C MET A 343 -19.51 0.54 6.12
N GLU A 344 -20.27 1.31 5.33
CA GLU A 344 -21.37 0.77 4.51
C GLU A 344 -20.85 -0.30 3.54
N ALA A 345 -19.75 -0.01 2.83
CA ALA A 345 -19.15 -0.94 1.88
C ALA A 345 -18.61 -2.21 2.56
N PHE A 346 -18.01 -2.08 3.77
CA PHE A 346 -17.59 -3.20 4.60
C PHE A 346 -18.75 -4.17 4.84
N HIS A 347 -19.89 -3.66 5.32
CA HIS A 347 -21.08 -4.48 5.61
C HIS A 347 -21.71 -5.05 4.35
N LEU A 348 -21.83 -4.26 3.29
CA LEU A 348 -22.43 -4.72 2.04
C LEU A 348 -21.62 -5.86 1.42
N LEU A 349 -20.30 -5.73 1.32
CA LEU A 349 -19.46 -6.79 0.78
C LEU A 349 -19.53 -8.05 1.65
N THR A 350 -19.50 -7.89 2.97
CA THR A 350 -19.62 -9.01 3.92
C THR A 350 -20.94 -9.74 3.75
N ARG A 351 -22.06 -9.03 3.68
CA ARG A 351 -23.40 -9.65 3.60
C ARG A 351 -23.74 -10.19 2.21
N LEU A 352 -23.25 -9.55 1.17
CA LEU A 352 -23.57 -9.94 -0.20
C LEU A 352 -22.65 -11.02 -0.75
N GLU A 353 -21.37 -11.00 -0.41
CA GLU A 353 -20.38 -11.90 -0.98
C GLU A 353 -19.74 -12.86 0.06
N GLY A 354 -20.02 -12.69 1.35
CA GLY A 354 -19.39 -13.48 2.41
C GLY A 354 -17.90 -13.17 2.56
N ILE A 355 -17.48 -11.96 2.18
CA ILE A 355 -16.08 -11.51 2.21
C ILE A 355 -15.99 -10.35 3.18
N ILE A 356 -15.24 -10.50 4.27
CA ILE A 356 -14.96 -9.44 5.23
C ILE A 356 -13.71 -8.68 4.76
N PRO A 357 -13.84 -7.49 4.16
CA PRO A 357 -12.71 -6.72 3.67
C PRO A 357 -11.98 -6.02 4.82
N ALA A 358 -10.69 -5.74 4.67
CA ALA A 358 -10.03 -4.75 5.53
C ALA A 358 -10.67 -3.36 5.34
N LEU A 359 -10.68 -2.53 6.39
CA LEU A 359 -11.23 -1.16 6.30
C LEU A 359 -10.52 -0.32 5.23
N GLU A 360 -9.24 -0.57 4.99
CA GLU A 360 -8.51 0.00 3.85
C GLU A 360 -9.20 -0.31 2.52
N SER A 361 -9.45 -1.59 2.28
CA SER A 361 -10.08 -2.07 1.05
C SER A 361 -11.52 -1.59 0.90
N SER A 362 -12.21 -1.39 2.02
CA SER A 362 -13.60 -0.92 2.06
C SER A 362 -13.75 0.45 1.41
N HIS A 363 -12.75 1.35 1.53
CA HIS A 363 -12.74 2.64 0.82
C HIS A 363 -12.75 2.44 -0.71
N ALA A 364 -11.95 1.51 -1.22
CA ALA A 364 -11.94 1.20 -2.65
C ALA A 364 -13.25 0.56 -3.11
N VAL A 365 -13.86 -0.31 -2.29
CA VAL A 365 -15.17 -0.92 -2.58
C VAL A 365 -16.25 0.15 -2.59
N ALA A 366 -16.27 1.09 -1.63
CA ALA A 366 -17.23 2.19 -1.54
C ALA A 366 -17.25 3.04 -2.82
N TYR A 367 -16.07 3.48 -3.26
CA TYR A 367 -15.98 4.23 -4.51
C TYR A 367 -16.32 3.37 -5.72
N GLY A 368 -15.85 2.12 -5.75
CA GLY A 368 -16.17 1.17 -6.83
C GLY A 368 -17.67 0.96 -7.00
N MET A 369 -18.42 0.88 -5.92
CA MET A 369 -19.89 0.80 -5.96
C MET A 369 -20.52 2.06 -6.55
N ARG A 370 -20.04 3.25 -6.16
CA ARG A 370 -20.49 4.53 -6.75
C ARG A 370 -20.17 4.61 -8.24
N LEU A 371 -18.97 4.17 -8.64
CA LEU A 371 -18.53 4.18 -10.02
C LEU A 371 -19.31 3.17 -10.86
N ALA A 372 -19.57 1.96 -10.35
CA ALA A 372 -20.32 0.92 -11.05
C ALA A 372 -21.70 1.40 -11.48
N LYS A 373 -22.43 2.12 -10.61
CA LYS A 373 -23.74 2.71 -10.90
C LYS A 373 -23.71 3.71 -12.08
N LYS A 374 -22.57 4.36 -12.31
CA LYS A 374 -22.37 5.35 -13.39
C LYS A 374 -21.87 4.73 -14.68
N MET A 375 -21.34 3.51 -14.63
CA MET A 375 -20.83 2.78 -15.78
C MET A 375 -21.93 1.86 -16.35
N GLY A 376 -21.92 1.66 -17.67
CA GLY A 376 -22.88 0.75 -18.32
C GLY A 376 -22.64 -0.72 -17.94
N ALA A 377 -23.69 -1.54 -17.97
CA ALA A 377 -23.67 -2.95 -17.57
C ALA A 377 -22.70 -3.85 -18.38
N SER A 378 -22.31 -3.42 -19.59
CA SER A 378 -21.30 -4.12 -20.41
C SER A 378 -19.86 -3.86 -19.94
N LYS A 379 -19.64 -2.86 -19.08
CA LYS A 379 -18.33 -2.48 -18.56
C LYS A 379 -17.88 -3.40 -17.44
N LYS A 380 -16.56 -3.50 -17.26
CA LYS A 380 -15.92 -4.35 -16.26
C LYS A 380 -14.92 -3.53 -15.47
N MET A 381 -14.96 -3.67 -14.17
CA MET A 381 -14.10 -2.97 -13.22
C MET A 381 -13.38 -4.00 -12.34
N VAL A 382 -12.10 -3.78 -12.07
CA VAL A 382 -11.34 -4.53 -11.09
C VAL A 382 -11.06 -3.65 -9.87
N ILE A 383 -11.48 -4.11 -8.70
CA ILE A 383 -11.16 -3.49 -7.41
C ILE A 383 -10.08 -4.34 -6.73
N ASN A 384 -8.99 -3.72 -6.28
CA ASN A 384 -8.00 -4.42 -5.49
C ASN A 384 -8.50 -4.61 -4.05
N LEU A 385 -8.85 -5.84 -3.69
CA LEU A 385 -9.19 -6.20 -2.32
C LEU A 385 -7.89 -6.49 -1.55
N SER A 386 -7.25 -5.41 -1.10
CA SER A 386 -5.85 -5.39 -0.67
C SER A 386 -5.55 -6.15 0.62
N GLY A 387 -6.57 -6.42 1.45
CA GLY A 387 -6.44 -7.17 2.69
C GLY A 387 -7.77 -7.60 3.27
N ARG A 388 -7.72 -8.59 4.18
CA ARG A 388 -8.90 -9.11 4.89
C ARG A 388 -9.14 -8.36 6.19
N GLY A 389 -10.42 -8.35 6.63
CA GLY A 389 -10.92 -7.55 7.73
C GLY A 389 -10.88 -8.22 9.12
N ASP A 390 -10.31 -9.42 9.26
CA ASP A 390 -10.25 -10.09 10.57
C ASP A 390 -9.56 -9.22 11.65
N LYS A 391 -8.60 -8.41 11.24
CA LYS A 391 -7.91 -7.47 12.12
C LYS A 391 -8.76 -6.29 12.58
N ASP A 392 -9.84 -5.98 11.86
CA ASP A 392 -10.67 -4.79 12.06
C ASP A 392 -11.97 -5.08 12.82
N ILE A 393 -12.26 -6.36 13.13
CA ILE A 393 -13.51 -6.77 13.76
C ILE A 393 -13.76 -6.04 15.07
N GLU A 394 -12.73 -5.92 15.94
CA GLU A 394 -12.86 -5.19 17.21
C GLU A 394 -13.12 -3.69 16.99
N THR A 395 -12.45 -3.09 16.00
CA THR A 395 -12.66 -1.67 15.65
C THR A 395 -14.07 -1.44 15.13
N VAL A 396 -14.55 -2.31 14.23
CA VAL A 396 -15.93 -2.23 13.70
C VAL A 396 -16.96 -2.42 14.81
N ALA A 397 -16.80 -3.44 15.66
CA ALA A 397 -17.69 -3.68 16.80
C ALA A 397 -17.76 -2.47 17.74
N LYS A 398 -16.60 -1.86 18.07
CA LYS A 398 -16.54 -0.66 18.92
C LYS A 398 -17.28 0.53 18.29
N ILE A 399 -17.14 0.75 16.97
CA ILE A 399 -17.86 1.82 16.25
C ILE A 399 -19.37 1.59 16.32
N GLU A 400 -19.81 0.34 16.26
CA GLU A 400 -21.21 -0.06 16.32
C GLU A 400 -21.77 -0.16 17.77
N GLY A 401 -20.94 0.11 18.78
CA GLY A 401 -21.33 0.01 20.19
C GLY A 401 -21.51 -1.44 20.68
N ILE A 402 -20.89 -2.41 20.00
CA ILE A 402 -20.90 -3.83 20.37
C ILE A 402 -19.65 -4.14 21.19
N THR A 403 -19.84 -4.81 22.32
CA THR A 403 -18.75 -5.37 23.14
C THR A 403 -18.54 -6.83 22.74
N LEU A 404 -17.31 -7.17 22.36
CA LEU A 404 -16.90 -8.55 22.00
C LEU A 404 -16.45 -9.32 23.24
#